data_4a5a465e443a8d8fdafb099f7441808d
#
_entry.id   4a5a465e443a8d8fdafb099f7441808d
#
_cell.length_a   1.000
_cell.length_b   1.000
_cell.length_c   1.000
_cell.angle_alpha   90.00
_cell.angle_beta   90.00
_cell.angle_gamma   90.00
#
_symmetry.space_group_name_H-M   'P 1'
#
loop_
_entity.id
_entity.type
_entity.pdbx_description
1 polymer ?
#
loop_
_entity_poly.entity_id
_entity_poly.type
_entity_poly.pdbx_seq_one_letter_code
_entity_poly.pdbx_strand_id
1 'polypeptide(L)'
;MQPLLLISYGAPEQQEDVVPFLNHLFAGKNVPAERVAAAVQKYERFAAKTGHYSPLNAECRKLIAGVRQMEPDLPIYWGNLFWHPLLTDTVAEMARDGVKRAVCFATSAFDSPSGNNVTPTH
;
A
#
# COMPACT_ATOMS: atom_id res chain seq x y z
N MET A 1 -5.25 -17.37 -17.62
CA MET A 1 -5.88 -16.59 -16.52
C MET A 1 -5.08 -15.32 -16.30
N GLN A 2 -5.76 -14.17 -16.27
CA GLN A 2 -5.06 -12.91 -16.07
C GLN A 2 -4.62 -12.78 -14.62
N PRO A 3 -3.40 -12.31 -14.39
CA PRO A 3 -2.95 -12.06 -13.02
C PRO A 3 -3.77 -10.98 -12.32
N LEU A 4 -3.74 -11.01 -11.01
CA LEU A 4 -4.33 -9.97 -10.17
C LEU A 4 -3.22 -9.04 -9.69
N LEU A 5 -3.40 -7.75 -9.85
CA LEU A 5 -2.51 -6.73 -9.30
C LEU A 5 -3.25 -5.98 -8.21
N LEU A 6 -2.80 -6.16 -6.98
CA LEU A 6 -3.34 -5.46 -5.83
C LEU A 6 -2.57 -4.16 -5.63
N ILE A 7 -3.28 -3.05 -5.58
CA ILE A 7 -2.68 -1.73 -5.41
C ILE A 7 -3.20 -1.12 -4.12
N SER A 8 -2.30 -0.62 -3.29
CA SER A 8 -2.67 0.05 -2.05
C SER A 8 -1.74 1.24 -1.83
N TYR A 9 -1.94 1.97 -0.75
CA TYR A 9 -1.09 3.11 -0.45
C TYR A 9 0.29 2.68 0.06
N GLY A 10 0.33 1.64 0.85
CA GLY A 10 1.54 1.31 1.59
C GLY A 10 1.61 2.07 2.89
N ALA A 11 2.35 1.53 3.83
CA ALA A 11 2.48 2.14 5.16
C ALA A 11 3.70 1.57 5.86
N PRO A 12 4.25 2.32 6.83
CA PRO A 12 5.39 1.82 7.58
C PRO A 12 5.01 0.60 8.39
N GLU A 13 5.91 -0.37 8.44
CA GLU A 13 5.69 -1.60 9.22
C GLU A 13 6.51 -1.62 10.49
N GLN A 14 7.54 -0.80 10.58
CA GLN A 14 8.42 -0.74 11.74
C GLN A 14 8.89 0.70 11.92
N GLN A 15 9.51 0.96 13.07
CA GLN A 15 9.90 2.32 13.41
C GLN A 15 10.83 2.93 12.35
N GLU A 16 11.76 2.15 11.84
CA GLU A 16 12.73 2.64 10.87
C GLU A 16 12.09 3.07 9.56
N ASP A 17 10.88 2.60 9.30
CA ASP A 17 10.18 2.93 8.05
C ASP A 17 9.49 4.29 8.10
N VAL A 18 9.21 4.82 9.28
CA VAL A 18 8.30 5.95 9.42
C VAL A 18 8.82 7.20 8.72
N VAL A 19 10.06 7.60 9.01
CA VAL A 19 10.61 8.81 8.41
C VAL A 19 10.82 8.64 6.90
N PRO A 20 11.43 7.55 6.41
CA PRO A 20 11.56 7.36 4.97
C PRO A 20 10.20 7.31 4.25
N PHE A 21 9.20 6.69 4.87
CA PHE A 21 7.86 6.66 4.30
C PHE A 21 7.29 8.06 4.16
N LEU A 22 7.41 8.87 5.20
CA LEU A 22 6.89 10.23 5.15
C LEU A 22 7.64 11.09 4.14
N ASN A 23 8.96 10.88 4.03
CA ASN A 23 9.72 11.60 3.01
C ASN A 23 9.24 11.23 1.61
N HIS A 24 8.94 9.97 1.39
CA HIS A 24 8.42 9.53 0.09
C HIS A 24 7.03 10.08 -0.16
N LEU A 25 6.18 10.05 0.84
CA LEU A 25 4.81 10.52 0.74
C LEU A 25 4.75 12.02 0.43
N PHE A 26 5.64 12.79 1.04
CA PHE A 26 5.65 14.24 0.89
C PHE A 26 6.61 14.74 -0.18
N ALA A 27 7.21 13.84 -0.94
CA ALA A 27 8.16 14.23 -1.97
C ALA A 27 7.50 15.18 -2.97
N GLY A 28 8.21 16.27 -3.29
CA GLY A 28 7.69 17.27 -4.20
C GLY A 28 6.68 18.22 -3.60
N LYS A 29 6.36 18.08 -2.33
CA LYS A 29 5.43 18.95 -1.63
C LYS A 29 6.19 19.76 -0.58
N ASN A 30 5.80 21.01 -0.41
CA ASN A 30 6.44 21.87 0.59
C ASN A 30 5.78 21.67 1.94
N VAL A 31 6.13 20.56 2.59
CA VAL A 31 5.57 20.25 3.90
C VAL A 31 6.52 20.74 4.98
N PRO A 32 6.04 21.61 5.90
CA PRO A 32 6.91 22.11 6.97
C PRO A 32 7.45 20.99 7.85
N ALA A 33 8.65 21.21 8.39
CA ALA A 33 9.30 20.20 9.23
C ALA A 33 8.46 19.86 10.46
N GLU A 34 7.76 20.81 11.03
CA GLU A 34 6.90 20.53 12.19
C GLU A 34 5.72 19.64 11.84
N ARG A 35 5.23 19.68 10.60
CA ARG A 35 4.20 18.76 10.16
C ARG A 35 4.73 17.35 10.03
N VAL A 36 5.94 17.24 9.50
CA VAL A 36 6.58 15.93 9.41
C VAL A 36 6.78 15.34 10.81
N ALA A 37 7.28 16.16 11.74
CA ALA A 37 7.48 15.72 13.11
C ALA A 37 6.17 15.29 13.78
N ALA A 38 5.10 16.04 13.53
CA ALA A 38 3.79 15.69 14.07
C ALA A 38 3.31 14.35 13.51
N ALA A 39 3.55 14.11 12.23
CA ALA A 39 3.16 12.85 11.61
C ALA A 39 3.96 11.68 12.20
N VAL A 40 5.25 11.86 12.44
CA VAL A 40 6.06 10.84 13.07
C VAL A 40 5.50 10.49 14.45
N GLN A 41 5.16 11.50 15.25
CA GLN A 41 4.60 11.27 16.58
C GLN A 41 3.27 10.53 16.50
N LYS A 42 2.47 10.82 15.49
CA LYS A 42 1.18 10.16 15.32
C LYS A 42 1.38 8.67 15.09
N TYR A 43 2.33 8.29 14.23
CA TYR A 43 2.62 6.88 14.00
C TYR A 43 3.14 6.22 15.25
N GLU A 44 4.00 6.89 16.00
CA GLU A 44 4.56 6.33 17.22
C GLU A 44 3.52 6.12 18.29
N ARG A 45 2.58 7.05 18.42
CA ARG A 45 1.47 6.88 19.38
C ARG A 45 0.58 5.72 18.97
N PHE A 46 0.32 5.56 17.69
CA PHE A 46 -0.47 4.45 17.22
C PHE A 46 0.23 3.13 17.51
N ALA A 47 1.53 3.07 17.28
CA ALA A 47 2.30 1.87 17.56
C ALA A 47 2.29 1.52 19.05
N ALA A 48 2.38 2.53 19.91
CA ALA A 48 2.33 2.31 21.35
C ALA A 48 1.00 1.71 21.79
N LYS A 49 -0.09 2.07 21.12
CA LYS A 49 -1.41 1.57 21.49
C LYS A 49 -1.72 0.20 20.89
N THR A 50 -1.25 -0.06 19.68
CA THR A 50 -1.70 -1.24 18.92
C THR A 50 -0.62 -2.29 18.76
N GLY A 51 0.65 -1.94 18.98
CA GLY A 51 1.75 -2.84 18.77
C GLY A 51 2.27 -2.89 17.34
N HIS A 52 1.70 -2.09 16.44
CA HIS A 52 2.21 -2.00 15.07
C HIS A 52 1.99 -0.60 14.52
N TYR A 53 2.78 -0.24 13.50
CA TYR A 53 2.75 1.13 12.97
C TYR A 53 1.61 1.37 12.00
N SER A 54 1.19 0.35 11.31
CA SER A 54 -0.01 0.44 10.48
C SER A 54 -0.47 -0.98 10.13
N PRO A 55 -1.78 -1.24 10.11
CA PRO A 55 -2.28 -2.56 9.71
C PRO A 55 -2.36 -2.73 8.20
N LEU A 56 -2.09 -1.68 7.41
CA LEU A 56 -2.43 -1.69 6.01
C LEU A 56 -1.75 -2.80 5.22
N ASN A 57 -0.43 -2.96 5.39
CA ASN A 57 0.28 -4.01 4.67
C ASN A 57 -0.13 -5.40 5.16
N ALA A 58 -0.40 -5.55 6.44
CA ALA A 58 -0.88 -6.82 6.97
C ALA A 58 -2.25 -7.19 6.40
N GLU A 59 -3.11 -6.20 6.21
CA GLU A 59 -4.41 -6.42 5.58
C GLU A 59 -4.24 -6.86 4.13
N CYS A 60 -3.31 -6.26 3.41
CA CYS A 60 -3.01 -6.69 2.04
C CYS A 60 -2.54 -8.14 2.00
N ARG A 61 -1.67 -8.52 2.92
CA ARG A 61 -1.20 -9.91 2.99
C ARG A 61 -2.33 -10.88 3.28
N LYS A 62 -3.25 -10.51 4.15
CA LYS A 62 -4.41 -11.34 4.44
C LYS A 62 -5.30 -11.50 3.23
N LEU A 63 -5.52 -10.42 2.50
CA LEU A 63 -6.32 -10.47 1.30
C LEU A 63 -5.69 -11.40 0.26
N ILE A 64 -4.38 -11.26 0.06
CA ILE A 64 -3.66 -12.12 -0.88
C ILE A 64 -3.76 -13.58 -0.46
N ALA A 65 -3.57 -13.87 0.82
CA ALA A 65 -3.64 -15.24 1.32
C ALA A 65 -5.03 -15.82 1.09
N GLY A 66 -6.07 -15.02 1.32
CA GLY A 66 -7.44 -15.49 1.09
C GLY A 66 -7.73 -15.79 -0.36
N VAL A 67 -7.25 -14.91 -1.27
CA VAL A 67 -7.45 -15.15 -2.69
C VAL A 67 -6.68 -16.38 -3.14
N ARG A 68 -5.47 -16.58 -2.62
CA ARG A 68 -4.69 -17.77 -2.98
C ARG A 68 -5.35 -19.06 -2.55
N GLN A 69 -6.08 -19.04 -1.44
CA GLN A 69 -6.82 -20.22 -1.03
C GLN A 69 -7.96 -20.54 -1.99
N MET A 70 -8.60 -19.52 -2.52
CA MET A 70 -9.71 -19.71 -3.43
C MET A 70 -9.26 -19.99 -4.85
N GLU A 71 -8.15 -19.41 -5.26
CA GLU A 71 -7.63 -19.51 -6.63
C GLU A 71 -6.13 -19.77 -6.58
N PRO A 72 -5.71 -21.00 -6.26
CA PRO A 72 -4.28 -21.29 -6.07
C PRO A 72 -3.42 -21.03 -7.30
N ASP A 73 -4.01 -21.11 -8.49
CA ASP A 73 -3.25 -20.95 -9.73
C ASP A 73 -3.21 -19.52 -10.23
N LEU A 74 -3.89 -18.60 -9.57
CA LEU A 74 -3.94 -17.21 -9.98
C LEU A 74 -2.66 -16.50 -9.57
N PRO A 75 -1.89 -15.97 -10.53
CA PRO A 75 -0.74 -15.14 -10.15
C PRO A 75 -1.21 -13.86 -9.49
N ILE A 76 -0.59 -13.50 -8.39
CA ILE A 76 -0.96 -12.29 -7.64
C ILE A 76 0.28 -11.44 -7.47
N TYR A 77 0.14 -10.16 -7.83
CA TYR A 77 1.17 -9.16 -7.64
C TYR A 77 0.62 -8.09 -6.73
N TRP A 78 1.50 -7.49 -5.94
CA TRP A 78 1.10 -6.46 -4.99
C TRP A 78 2.09 -5.31 -5.07
N GLY A 79 1.58 -4.10 -5.25
CA GLY A 79 2.40 -2.91 -5.29
C GLY A 79 1.71 -1.77 -4.59
N ASN A 80 2.47 -0.98 -3.86
CA ASN A 80 1.97 0.17 -3.12
C ASN A 80 2.45 1.47 -3.75
N LEU A 81 1.67 2.52 -3.56
CA LEU A 81 1.98 3.82 -4.14
C LEU A 81 3.09 4.53 -3.39
N PHE A 82 3.13 4.42 -2.06
CA PHE A 82 4.00 5.26 -1.26
C PHE A 82 4.98 4.51 -0.37
N TRP A 83 4.93 3.18 -0.35
CA TRP A 83 5.89 2.40 0.43
C TRP A 83 6.03 1.01 -0.17
N HIS A 84 6.99 0.27 0.36
CA HIS A 84 7.30 -1.07 -0.14
C HIS A 84 6.19 -2.08 0.17
N PRO A 85 5.98 -3.01 -0.72
CA PRO A 85 6.57 -3.11 -2.05
C PRO A 85 6.06 -2.02 -2.97
N LEU A 86 6.97 -1.29 -3.59
CA LEU A 86 6.59 -0.16 -4.44
C LEU A 86 5.96 -0.66 -5.75
N LEU A 87 4.91 0.03 -6.17
CA LEU A 87 4.21 -0.33 -7.39
C LEU A 87 5.14 -0.33 -8.61
N THR A 88 6.05 0.64 -8.68
CA THR A 88 7.00 0.69 -9.79
C THR A 88 7.84 -0.57 -9.87
N ASP A 89 8.28 -1.08 -8.73
CA ASP A 89 9.07 -2.31 -8.69
C ASP A 89 8.21 -3.51 -9.09
N THR A 90 6.97 -3.53 -8.65
CA THR A 90 6.04 -4.61 -8.96
C THR A 90 5.74 -4.65 -10.45
N VAL A 91 5.50 -3.49 -11.06
CA VAL A 91 5.24 -3.43 -12.50
C VAL A 91 6.46 -3.89 -13.28
N ALA A 92 7.66 -3.53 -12.83
CA ALA A 92 8.88 -4.01 -13.48
C ALA A 92 8.99 -5.53 -13.41
N GLU A 93 8.64 -6.09 -12.27
CA GLU A 93 8.64 -7.54 -12.10
C GLU A 93 7.64 -8.20 -13.04
N MET A 94 6.44 -7.64 -13.12
CA MET A 94 5.43 -8.16 -14.03
C MET A 94 5.91 -8.13 -15.48
N ALA A 95 6.59 -7.07 -15.88
CA ALA A 95 7.13 -6.97 -17.22
C ALA A 95 8.18 -8.05 -17.47
N ARG A 96 9.04 -8.29 -16.50
CA ARG A 96 10.05 -9.37 -16.63
C ARG A 96 9.39 -10.73 -16.76
N ASP A 97 8.25 -10.92 -16.09
CA ASP A 97 7.51 -12.18 -16.17
C ASP A 97 6.66 -12.31 -17.43
N GLY A 98 6.68 -11.30 -18.29
CA GLY A 98 5.93 -11.35 -19.54
C GLY A 98 4.45 -11.02 -19.39
N VAL A 99 4.05 -10.43 -18.27
CA VAL A 99 2.66 -10.07 -18.03
C VAL A 99 2.30 -8.85 -18.86
N LYS A 100 1.27 -8.97 -19.68
CA LYS A 100 0.81 -7.87 -20.54
C LYS A 100 -0.53 -7.30 -20.09
N ARG A 101 -1.28 -8.05 -19.31
CA ARG A 101 -2.59 -7.64 -18.80
C ARG A 101 -2.77 -8.16 -17.40
N ALA A 102 -3.44 -7.40 -16.57
CA ALA A 102 -3.77 -7.82 -15.21
C ALA A 102 -5.08 -7.17 -14.78
N VAL A 103 -5.80 -7.85 -13.92
CA VAL A 103 -6.96 -7.26 -13.26
C VAL A 103 -6.42 -6.49 -12.07
N CYS A 104 -6.73 -5.19 -12.01
CA CYS A 104 -6.24 -4.35 -10.93
C CYS A 104 -7.32 -4.16 -9.88
N PHE A 105 -6.92 -4.29 -8.62
CA PHE A 105 -7.80 -4.04 -7.50
C PHE A 105 -7.12 -3.05 -6.56
N ALA A 106 -7.72 -1.86 -6.41
CA ALA A 106 -7.15 -0.80 -5.58
C ALA A 106 -7.92 -0.72 -4.28
N THR A 107 -7.23 -1.02 -3.18
CA THR A 107 -7.86 -1.06 -1.86
C THR A 107 -7.98 0.31 -1.23
N SER A 108 -7.04 1.19 -1.52
CA SER A 108 -6.96 2.46 -0.82
C SER A 108 -8.16 3.36 -1.07
N ALA A 109 -8.86 3.15 -2.16
CA ALA A 109 -10.02 3.97 -2.48
C ALA A 109 -11.17 3.81 -1.49
N PHE A 110 -11.16 2.74 -0.73
CA PHE A 110 -12.27 2.44 0.18
C PHE A 110 -12.06 2.97 1.58
N ASP A 111 -10.85 3.45 1.90
CA ASP A 111 -10.51 3.80 3.26
C ASP A 111 -10.64 5.28 3.56
N SER A 112 -10.78 6.09 2.56
CA SER A 112 -10.77 7.53 2.71
C SER A 112 -12.13 8.08 2.36
N PRO A 113 -12.62 9.08 3.09
CA PRO A 113 -13.87 9.74 2.71
C PRO A 113 -13.83 10.27 1.27
N SER A 114 -12.70 10.75 0.84
CA SER A 114 -12.55 11.18 -0.55
C SER A 114 -12.73 10.03 -1.50
N GLY A 115 -12.17 8.90 -1.16
CA GLY A 115 -12.30 7.72 -1.97
C GLY A 115 -13.72 7.25 -2.10
N ASN A 116 -14.49 7.39 -1.05
CA ASN A 116 -15.89 6.99 -1.08
C ASN A 116 -16.69 7.75 -2.12
N ASN A 117 -16.31 8.99 -2.35
CA ASN A 117 -17.01 9.79 -3.34
C ASN A 117 -16.69 9.36 -4.76
N VAL A 118 -15.58 8.72 -4.95
CA VAL A 118 -15.12 8.34 -6.26
C VAL A 118 -15.51 6.93 -6.61
N THR A 119 -15.66 6.15 -5.62
CA THR A 119 -15.82 4.73 -5.73
C THR A 119 -16.85 4.22 -6.69
N PRO A 120 -17.99 4.80 -6.76
CA PRO A 120 -19.08 4.12 -7.46
C PRO A 120 -18.81 3.84 -8.90
N THR A 121 -17.77 4.33 -9.44
CA THR A 121 -17.60 4.22 -10.86
C THR A 121 -16.98 2.93 -11.31
N HIS A 122 -16.72 2.03 -10.44
CA HIS A 122 -16.08 0.84 -10.93
C HIS A 122 -16.81 -0.41 -10.82
#